data_ac59b632de4412255409bf8dadc5e426
#
_entry.id   ac59b632de4412255409bf8dadc5e426
#
_cell.length_a   1.000
_cell.length_b   1.000
_cell.length_c   1.000
_cell.angle_alpha   90.00
_cell.angle_beta   90.00
_cell.angle_gamma   90.00
#
_symmetry.space_group_name_H-M   'P 1'
#
loop_
_entity.id
_entity.type
_entity.pdbx_description
1 polymer ?
#
loop_
_entity_poly.entity_id
_entity_poly.type
_entity_poly.pdbx_seq_one_letter_code
_entity_poly.pdbx_strand_id
1 'polypeptide(L)'
;MAIIKGFKNYEINRDGTVINLKNGKELIPYRHRGYSKIKLTNDKGKRIAWRINRLVYEAHLGTIPKGYEIDHIDGDRSNNNLDNLRMVTRQQNIKLKSFRRK
;
A
#
# COMPACT_ATOMS: atom_id res chain seq x y z
N MET A 1 -1.95 -13.36 5.99
CA MET A 1 -2.93 -12.30 5.64
C MET A 1 -3.10 -11.36 6.82
N ALA A 2 -3.35 -10.08 6.55
CA ALA A 2 -3.56 -9.10 7.60
C ALA A 2 -4.90 -8.39 7.42
N ILE A 3 -5.54 -8.07 8.54
CA ILE A 3 -6.74 -7.25 8.57
C ILE A 3 -6.31 -5.79 8.68
N ILE A 4 -6.96 -4.93 7.91
CA ILE A 4 -6.62 -3.52 7.85
C ILE A 4 -7.34 -2.79 8.98
N LYS A 5 -6.60 -2.09 9.84
CA LYS A 5 -7.17 -1.34 10.95
C LYS A 5 -8.17 -0.30 10.44
N GLY A 6 -9.39 -0.32 10.98
CA GLY A 6 -10.47 0.59 10.56
C GLY A 6 -11.21 0.13 9.31
N PHE A 7 -10.85 -1.04 8.75
CA PHE A 7 -11.45 -1.60 7.52
C PHE A 7 -11.69 -3.10 7.69
N LYS A 8 -12.51 -3.47 8.67
CA LYS A 8 -12.71 -4.86 9.09
C LYS A 8 -13.24 -5.79 7.99
N ASN A 9 -13.79 -5.25 6.91
CA ASN A 9 -14.39 -6.05 5.84
C ASN A 9 -13.37 -6.47 4.78
N TYR A 10 -12.08 -6.21 4.99
CA TYR A 10 -11.04 -6.50 4.01
C TYR A 10 -9.83 -7.17 4.65
N GLU A 11 -9.17 -8.00 3.86
CA GLU A 11 -7.85 -8.52 4.19
C GLU A 11 -6.88 -8.16 3.09
N ILE A 12 -5.60 -8.00 3.45
CA ILE A 12 -4.55 -7.75 2.49
C ILE A 12 -3.43 -8.77 2.67
N ASN A 13 -3.01 -9.37 1.56
CA ASN A 13 -1.90 -10.32 1.52
C ASN A 13 -0.57 -9.59 1.42
N ARG A 14 0.52 -10.32 1.71
CA ARG A 14 1.87 -9.76 1.62
C ARG A 14 2.24 -9.30 0.21
N ASP A 15 1.59 -9.85 -0.81
CA ASP A 15 1.82 -9.49 -2.21
C ASP A 15 1.02 -8.26 -2.66
N GLY A 16 0.19 -7.69 -1.79
CA GLY A 16 -0.64 -6.52 -2.09
C GLY A 16 -2.05 -6.85 -2.56
N THR A 17 -2.41 -8.13 -2.64
CA THR A 17 -3.76 -8.55 -3.02
C THR A 17 -4.75 -8.23 -1.90
N VAL A 18 -5.87 -7.57 -2.22
CA VAL A 18 -6.91 -7.21 -1.26
C VAL A 18 -8.15 -8.04 -1.51
N ILE A 19 -8.69 -8.63 -0.45
CA ILE A 19 -9.87 -9.48 -0.51
C ILE A 19 -11.02 -8.82 0.27
N ASN A 20 -12.19 -8.75 -0.37
CA ASN A 20 -13.41 -8.32 0.31
C ASN A 20 -13.99 -9.52 1.07
N LEU A 21 -14.02 -9.43 2.39
CA LEU A 21 -14.45 -10.55 3.25
C LEU A 21 -15.94 -10.85 3.17
N LYS A 22 -16.75 -9.88 2.73
CA LYS A 22 -18.19 -10.09 2.61
C LYS A 22 -18.58 -11.01 1.45
N ASN A 23 -17.81 -10.96 0.35
CA ASN A 23 -18.13 -11.78 -0.83
C ASN A 23 -16.98 -12.68 -1.27
N GLY A 24 -15.85 -12.63 -0.57
CA GLY A 24 -14.68 -13.45 -0.87
C GLY A 24 -13.94 -13.08 -2.14
N LYS A 25 -14.30 -11.97 -2.78
CA LYS A 25 -13.71 -11.58 -4.07
C LYS A 25 -12.49 -10.70 -3.89
N GLU A 26 -11.53 -10.87 -4.80
CA GLU A 26 -10.38 -10.01 -4.89
C GLU A 26 -10.78 -8.67 -5.52
N LEU A 27 -10.31 -7.56 -4.94
CA LEU A 27 -10.51 -6.24 -5.52
C LEU A 27 -9.39 -5.95 -6.52
N ILE A 28 -9.76 -5.32 -7.65
CA ILE A 28 -8.81 -4.97 -8.70
C ILE A 28 -8.36 -3.52 -8.47
N PRO A 29 -7.04 -3.29 -8.25
CA PRO A 29 -6.52 -1.94 -8.12
C PRO A 29 -6.60 -1.19 -9.46
N TYR A 30 -6.62 0.14 -9.37
CA TYR A 30 -6.50 1.01 -10.54
C TYR A 30 -5.18 1.77 -10.47
N ARG A 31 -4.69 2.23 -11.62
CA ARG A 31 -3.46 3.02 -11.67
C ARG A 31 -3.78 4.51 -11.65
N HIS A 32 -3.02 5.22 -10.83
CA HIS A 32 -3.12 6.66 -10.75
C HIS A 32 -1.71 7.23 -10.51
N ARG A 33 -1.21 8.01 -11.47
CA ARG A 33 0.13 8.60 -11.42
C ARG A 33 1.24 7.57 -11.19
N GLY A 34 1.10 6.40 -11.82
CA GLY A 34 2.09 5.32 -11.74
C GLY A 34 1.98 4.43 -10.51
N TYR A 35 1.09 4.75 -9.55
CA TYR A 35 0.88 3.93 -8.36
C TYR A 35 -0.38 3.08 -8.51
N SER A 36 -0.34 1.88 -7.94
CA SER A 36 -1.53 1.06 -7.77
C SER A 36 -2.32 1.59 -6.58
N LYS A 37 -3.60 1.90 -6.80
CA LYS A 37 -4.48 2.42 -5.77
C LYS A 37 -5.75 1.59 -5.68
N ILE A 38 -6.41 1.66 -4.53
CA ILE A 38 -7.66 0.96 -4.30
C ILE A 38 -8.54 1.81 -3.39
N LYS A 39 -9.85 1.75 -3.60
CA LYS A 39 -10.80 2.44 -2.73
C LYS A 39 -11.46 1.42 -1.80
N LEU A 40 -11.38 1.67 -0.51
CA LEU A 40 -11.98 0.82 0.52
C LEU A 40 -12.96 1.63 1.36
N THR A 41 -14.02 0.98 1.81
CA THR A 41 -14.99 1.60 2.72
C THR A 41 -14.60 1.26 4.14
N ASN A 42 -14.35 2.28 4.97
CA ASN A 42 -13.97 2.06 6.35
C ASN A 42 -15.17 1.64 7.22
N ASP A 43 -14.89 1.33 8.49
CA ASP A 43 -15.92 0.85 9.43
C ASP A 43 -17.01 1.88 9.72
N LYS A 44 -16.78 3.15 9.40
CA LYS A 44 -17.74 4.24 9.54
C LYS A 44 -18.52 4.51 8.26
N GLY A 45 -18.33 3.68 7.22
CA GLY A 45 -19.00 3.83 5.95
C GLY A 45 -18.38 4.83 4.99
N LYS A 46 -17.21 5.39 5.31
CA LYS A 46 -16.53 6.35 4.45
C LYS A 46 -15.60 5.65 3.49
N ARG A 47 -15.63 6.06 2.23
CA ARG A 47 -14.78 5.49 1.18
C ARG A 47 -13.44 6.24 1.12
N ILE A 48 -12.34 5.50 1.25
CA ILE A 48 -10.99 6.04 1.32
C ILE A 48 -10.14 5.41 0.21
N ALA A 49 -9.42 6.25 -0.53
CA ALA A 49 -8.45 5.78 -1.53
C ALA A 49 -7.10 5.52 -0.85
N TRP A 50 -6.52 4.35 -1.13
CA TRP A 50 -5.23 3.94 -0.59
C TRP A 50 -4.26 3.63 -1.72
N ARG A 51 -3.01 4.03 -1.56
CA ARG A 51 -1.93 3.43 -2.35
C ARG A 51 -1.65 2.05 -1.79
N ILE A 52 -1.51 1.05 -2.65
CA ILE A 52 -1.34 -0.34 -2.20
C ILE A 52 -0.06 -0.50 -1.37
N ASN A 53 1.06 0.14 -1.76
CA ASN A 53 2.30 0.02 -0.99
C ASN A 53 2.12 0.47 0.46
N ARG A 54 1.42 1.57 0.70
CA ARG A 54 1.16 2.04 2.06
C ARG A 54 0.23 1.08 2.80
N LEU A 55 -0.80 0.59 2.13
CA LEU A 55 -1.78 -0.31 2.72
C LEU A 55 -1.13 -1.63 3.18
N VAL A 56 -0.31 -2.24 2.33
CA VAL A 56 0.44 -3.46 2.66
C VAL A 56 1.33 -3.22 3.87
N TYR A 57 2.10 -2.14 3.84
CA TYR A 57 3.05 -1.85 4.91
C TYR A 57 2.34 -1.63 6.25
N GLU A 58 1.32 -0.78 6.27
CA GLU A 58 0.59 -0.50 7.52
C GLU A 58 -0.13 -1.72 8.07
N ALA A 59 -0.73 -2.53 7.20
CA ALA A 59 -1.48 -3.70 7.65
C ALA A 59 -0.58 -4.77 8.28
N HIS A 60 0.63 -4.94 7.75
CA HIS A 60 1.55 -5.98 8.21
C HIS A 60 2.56 -5.51 9.24
N LEU A 61 3.02 -4.26 9.16
CA LEU A 61 4.12 -3.75 9.98
C LEU A 61 3.74 -2.58 10.90
N GLY A 62 2.54 -2.01 10.73
CA GLY A 62 2.05 -0.95 11.60
C GLY A 62 2.02 0.43 10.94
N THR A 63 1.54 1.39 11.70
CA THR A 63 1.28 2.75 11.22
C THR A 63 2.55 3.43 10.70
N ILE A 64 2.45 4.07 9.54
CA ILE A 64 3.54 4.83 8.94
C ILE A 64 3.58 6.20 9.62
N PRO A 65 4.69 6.56 10.31
CA PRO A 65 4.79 7.87 10.95
C PRO A 65 4.77 9.01 9.94
N LYS A 66 4.33 10.19 10.41
CA LYS A 66 4.35 11.40 9.58
C LYS A 66 5.78 11.71 9.13
N GLY A 67 5.94 12.08 7.86
CA GLY A 67 7.23 12.41 7.29
C GLY A 67 7.94 11.23 6.65
N TYR A 68 7.35 10.04 6.70
CA TYR A 68 7.91 8.84 6.07
C TYR A 68 7.09 8.43 4.86
N GLU A 69 7.77 7.80 3.92
CA GLU A 69 7.17 7.27 2.70
C GLU A 69 7.56 5.80 2.54
N ILE A 70 6.77 5.06 1.75
CA ILE A 70 7.07 3.66 1.46
C ILE A 70 7.64 3.56 0.05
N ASP A 71 8.92 3.19 -0.03
CA ASP A 71 9.65 3.07 -1.29
C ASP A 71 9.59 1.64 -1.80
N HIS A 72 9.52 1.51 -3.14
CA HIS A 72 9.65 0.23 -3.82
C HIS A 72 11.14 -0.02 -4.07
N ILE A 73 11.72 -1.02 -3.42
CA ILE A 73 13.16 -1.27 -3.43
C ILE A 73 13.69 -1.43 -4.85
N ASP A 74 12.96 -2.14 -5.72
CA ASP A 74 13.34 -2.35 -7.12
C ASP A 74 12.94 -1.20 -8.05
N GLY A 75 12.26 -0.17 -7.52
CA GLY A 75 11.76 0.96 -8.32
C GLY A 75 10.48 0.67 -9.08
N ASP A 76 9.95 -0.54 -9.05
CA ASP A 76 8.72 -0.91 -9.73
C ASP A 76 7.51 -0.64 -8.85
N ARG A 77 6.74 0.39 -9.18
CA ARG A 77 5.56 0.81 -8.41
C ARG A 77 4.40 -0.19 -8.46
N SER A 78 4.46 -1.18 -9.33
CA SER A 78 3.45 -2.22 -9.39
C SER A 78 3.83 -3.44 -8.56
N ASN A 79 5.07 -3.54 -8.10
CA ASN A 79 5.52 -4.62 -7.23
C ASN A 79 5.32 -4.25 -5.76
N ASN A 80 4.12 -4.52 -5.25
CA ASN A 80 3.73 -4.17 -3.88
C ASN A 80 3.89 -5.33 -2.90
N ASN A 81 4.72 -6.31 -3.21
CA ASN A 81 5.08 -7.34 -2.27
C ASN A 81 5.78 -6.70 -1.07
N LEU A 82 5.42 -7.11 0.15
CA LEU A 82 5.97 -6.53 1.38
C LEU A 82 7.50 -6.59 1.39
N ASP A 83 8.09 -7.66 0.85
CA ASP A 83 9.55 -7.81 0.80
C ASP A 83 10.23 -6.78 -0.11
N ASN A 84 9.47 -6.13 -0.98
CA ASN A 84 9.96 -5.08 -1.89
C ASN A 84 9.71 -3.67 -1.35
N LEU A 85 9.20 -3.54 -0.14
CA LEU A 85 8.83 -2.25 0.43
C LEU A 85 9.73 -1.90 1.60
N ARG A 86 10.08 -0.61 1.71
CA ARG A 86 10.82 -0.10 2.86
C ARG A 86 10.32 1.29 3.22
N MET A 87 10.39 1.60 4.51
CA MET A 87 10.03 2.92 5.01
C MET A 87 11.25 3.83 4.96
N VAL A 88 11.12 4.98 4.34
CA VAL A 88 12.20 5.96 4.19
C VAL A 88 11.66 7.35 4.48
N THR A 89 12.56 8.29 4.81
CA THR A 89 12.17 9.69 4.89
C THR A 89 11.93 10.22 3.47
N ARG A 90 11.20 11.33 3.39
CA ARG A 90 10.97 11.98 2.10
C ARG A 90 12.28 12.34 1.39
N GLN A 91 13.27 12.85 2.14
CA GLN A 91 14.56 13.20 1.57
C GLN A 91 15.30 11.98 1.06
N GLN A 92 15.31 10.88 1.81
CA GLN A 92 15.92 9.62 1.37
C GLN A 92 15.25 9.12 0.10
N ASN A 93 13.93 9.19 0.01
CA ASN A 93 13.18 8.72 -1.14
C ASN A 93 13.51 9.54 -2.39
N ILE A 94 13.64 10.86 -2.28
CA ILE A 94 14.04 11.73 -3.37
C ILE A 94 15.43 11.36 -3.89
N LYS A 95 16.39 11.12 -2.99
CA LYS A 95 17.74 10.69 -3.37
C LYS A 95 17.73 9.37 -4.11
N LEU A 96 16.96 8.39 -3.63
CA LEU A 96 16.86 7.07 -4.25
C LEU A 96 16.27 7.15 -5.64
N LYS A 97 15.22 7.94 -5.84
CA LYS A 97 14.60 8.14 -7.15
C LYS A 97 15.56 8.80 -8.13
N SER A 98 16.29 9.81 -7.67
CA SER A 98 17.28 10.50 -8.48
C SER A 98 18.40 9.55 -8.93
N PHE A 99 18.86 8.70 -8.03
CA PHE A 99 19.88 7.68 -8.32
C PHE A 99 19.41 6.68 -9.37
N ARG A 100 18.15 6.24 -9.29
CA ARG A 100 17.57 5.27 -10.23
C ARG A 100 17.40 5.79 -11.64
N ARG A 101 17.34 7.11 -11.82
CA ARG A 101 17.16 7.73 -13.14
C ARG A 101 18.42 7.67 -14.01
N LYS A 102 19.52 7.25 -13.44
CA LYS A 102 20.75 7.05 -14.21
C LYS A 102 20.67 5.72 -14.97
#